data_3475a1aa29989040c6bc822579169044
#
_entry.id   3475a1aa29989040c6bc822579169044
#
_cell.length_a   1.000
_cell.length_b   1.000
_cell.length_c   1.000
_cell.angle_alpha   90.00
_cell.angle_beta   90.00
_cell.angle_gamma   90.00
#
_symmetry.space_group_name_H-M   'P 1'
#
loop_
_entity.id
_entity.type
_entity.pdbx_description
1 polymer ?
#
loop_
_entity_poly.entity_id
_entity_poly.type
_entity_poly.pdbx_seq_one_letter_code
_entity_poly.pdbx_strand_id
1 'polypeptide(L)'
;MQHDHAHRTSIAIIGGGIGGLTAAACLLRAGFDVHVYEQASRLSEVGAGINIGPNASRILHRLGIAEVLRETGVEPQSFDQRRWDNGHILLRSPLGAEVEAAFGAPYYTLHRGDLHRALVDVIPPDRLHLAHRFTQLLDYGDFVESRFENGASVSADALIGADGIHSVVRHALFGPEKPRFTGCVTHRGIVSADRLTHLGLEFRNQIWMGPGQHFVHYFVSAGTLVNFVAVNEEHSWLRESWVDRGEVCDVLVAFRGWHDQVLSIIEAADETYKWALFDRSPLARWSVGRVTLLGDACHPMLPFMGQGAAQAIEDAATLKSCLSKFPSDVVAALSLYERLRLPRASRLQGMSENNKIRFHMPDGQAQKERDAEMASGATDWSWAAIAWL
;
A
#
# COMPACT_ATOMS: atom_id res chain seq x y z
N MET A 1 0.05 5.14 -49.65
CA MET A 1 -0.83 5.02 -48.47
C MET A 1 -0.01 5.53 -47.29
N GLN A 2 -0.23 6.78 -46.90
CA GLN A 2 0.30 7.32 -45.63
C GLN A 2 -0.45 6.62 -44.52
N HIS A 3 0.22 5.77 -43.72
CA HIS A 3 -0.31 5.33 -42.44
C HIS A 3 -0.40 6.55 -41.56
N ASP A 4 -1.58 7.01 -41.36
CA ASP A 4 -1.97 7.99 -40.32
C ASP A 4 -1.61 7.29 -39.00
N HIS A 5 -0.42 7.60 -38.44
CA HIS A 5 -0.08 7.23 -37.07
C HIS A 5 -0.96 8.09 -36.17
N ALA A 6 -2.17 7.59 -35.86
CA ALA A 6 -3.01 8.16 -34.85
C ALA A 6 -2.11 8.48 -33.64
N HIS A 7 -2.02 9.76 -33.30
CA HIS A 7 -1.20 10.24 -32.17
C HIS A 7 -1.65 9.49 -30.92
N ARG A 8 -0.79 8.60 -30.40
CA ARG A 8 -1.06 7.90 -29.14
C ARG A 8 -0.82 8.89 -28.01
N THR A 9 -1.79 9.04 -27.13
CA THR A 9 -1.65 9.87 -25.94
C THR A 9 -0.43 9.42 -25.14
N SER A 10 0.52 10.32 -24.97
CA SER A 10 1.77 10.12 -24.23
C SER A 10 1.58 10.42 -22.74
N ILE A 11 2.06 9.57 -21.87
CA ILE A 11 1.84 9.68 -20.42
C ILE A 11 3.17 9.52 -19.69
N ALA A 12 3.55 10.52 -18.90
CA ALA A 12 4.67 10.43 -17.98
C ALA A 12 4.18 10.04 -16.58
N ILE A 13 4.76 9.00 -16.00
CA ILE A 13 4.48 8.56 -14.63
C ILE A 13 5.72 8.84 -13.79
N ILE A 14 5.58 9.62 -12.73
CA ILE A 14 6.64 9.94 -11.79
C ILE A 14 6.52 9.01 -10.58
N GLY A 15 7.49 8.11 -10.43
CA GLY A 15 7.57 7.11 -9.37
C GLY A 15 7.35 5.69 -9.86
N GLY A 16 8.34 4.81 -9.61
CA GLY A 16 8.37 3.39 -9.94
C GLY A 16 7.93 2.46 -8.80
N GLY A 17 7.09 2.95 -7.87
CA GLY A 17 6.48 2.13 -6.83
C GLY A 17 5.31 1.27 -7.35
N ILE A 18 4.68 0.48 -6.47
CA ILE A 18 3.56 -0.43 -6.81
C ILE A 18 2.46 0.29 -7.60
N GLY A 19 2.04 1.50 -7.17
CA GLY A 19 1.01 2.27 -7.85
C GLY A 19 1.41 2.71 -9.26
N GLY A 20 2.61 3.30 -9.40
CA GLY A 20 3.12 3.80 -10.69
C GLY A 20 3.36 2.67 -11.70
N LEU A 21 3.95 1.56 -11.28
CA LEU A 21 4.16 0.38 -12.13
C LEU A 21 2.82 -0.26 -12.54
N THR A 22 1.85 -0.34 -11.61
CA THR A 22 0.50 -0.85 -11.95
C THR A 22 -0.19 0.06 -12.96
N ALA A 23 -0.08 1.39 -12.79
CA ALA A 23 -0.63 2.35 -13.75
C ALA A 23 0.01 2.20 -15.12
N ALA A 24 1.34 2.07 -15.17
CA ALA A 24 2.07 1.84 -16.41
C ALA A 24 1.60 0.55 -17.09
N ALA A 25 1.53 -0.57 -16.37
CA ALA A 25 1.09 -1.85 -16.91
C ALA A 25 -0.36 -1.79 -17.45
N CYS A 26 -1.27 -1.13 -16.71
CA CYS A 26 -2.66 -0.95 -17.14
C CYS A 26 -2.75 -0.11 -18.43
N LEU A 27 -2.03 0.98 -18.50
CA LEU A 27 -2.09 1.94 -19.61
C LEU A 27 -1.38 1.42 -20.85
N LEU A 28 -0.20 0.80 -20.72
CA LEU A 28 0.51 0.15 -21.83
C LEU A 28 -0.37 -0.91 -22.50
N ARG A 29 -1.04 -1.75 -21.71
CA ARG A 29 -1.99 -2.76 -22.23
C ARG A 29 -3.20 -2.13 -22.92
N ALA A 30 -3.58 -0.91 -22.58
CA ALA A 30 -4.64 -0.17 -23.24
C ALA A 30 -4.16 0.58 -24.50
N GLY A 31 -2.86 0.51 -24.83
CA GLY A 31 -2.28 1.08 -26.05
C GLY A 31 -1.79 2.52 -25.93
N PHE A 32 -1.72 3.08 -24.73
CA PHE A 32 -1.11 4.39 -24.48
C PHE A 32 0.41 4.34 -24.61
N ASP A 33 1.03 5.48 -24.92
CA ASP A 33 2.49 5.64 -24.90
C ASP A 33 2.94 6.10 -23.52
N VAL A 34 3.46 5.15 -22.71
CA VAL A 34 3.71 5.36 -21.29
C VAL A 34 5.17 5.20 -20.95
N HIS A 35 5.70 6.14 -20.15
CA HIS A 35 7.05 6.08 -19.59
C HIS A 35 7.03 6.34 -18.09
N VAL A 36 7.75 5.51 -17.32
CA VAL A 36 7.91 5.64 -15.87
C VAL A 36 9.29 6.21 -15.57
N TYR A 37 9.33 7.21 -14.70
CA TYR A 37 10.55 7.89 -14.24
C TYR A 37 10.72 7.68 -12.74
N GLU A 38 11.77 6.94 -12.37
CA GLU A 38 12.07 6.57 -10.98
C GLU A 38 13.38 7.23 -10.52
N GLN A 39 13.35 7.83 -9.33
CA GLN A 39 14.51 8.53 -8.76
C GLN A 39 15.67 7.60 -8.38
N ALA A 40 15.37 6.37 -7.99
CA ALA A 40 16.38 5.39 -7.61
C ALA A 40 17.22 4.96 -8.83
N SER A 41 18.51 4.79 -8.63
CA SER A 41 19.43 4.30 -9.67
C SER A 41 19.31 2.77 -9.89
N ARG A 42 18.68 2.08 -8.96
CA ARG A 42 18.35 0.65 -9.03
C ARG A 42 17.04 0.39 -8.28
N LEU A 43 16.28 -0.55 -8.78
CA LEU A 43 15.07 -1.01 -8.09
C LEU A 43 15.50 -1.95 -6.95
N SER A 44 15.28 -1.52 -5.72
CA SER A 44 15.48 -2.33 -4.53
C SER A 44 14.37 -2.00 -3.55
N GLU A 45 13.68 -3.01 -3.09
CA GLU A 45 12.64 -2.86 -2.07
C GLU A 45 13.19 -3.33 -0.72
N VAL A 46 12.98 -2.53 0.31
CA VAL A 46 13.24 -2.95 1.70
C VAL A 46 12.24 -4.05 2.05
N GLY A 47 12.75 -5.16 2.55
CA GLY A 47 11.96 -6.33 2.90
C GLY A 47 10.85 -6.00 3.90
N ALA A 48 9.61 -6.08 3.46
CA ALA A 48 8.42 -5.95 4.29
C ALA A 48 7.29 -6.79 3.69
N GLY A 49 6.41 -7.29 4.54
CA GLY A 49 5.19 -7.93 4.08
C GLY A 49 4.16 -6.92 3.59
N ILE A 50 3.33 -7.34 2.67
CA ILE A 50 2.21 -6.59 2.13
C ILE A 50 0.97 -7.47 2.00
N ASN A 51 -0.20 -6.89 2.24
CA ASN A 51 -1.50 -7.54 2.09
C ASN A 51 -2.16 -7.06 0.81
N ILE A 52 -2.65 -7.99 0.00
CA ILE A 52 -3.33 -7.73 -1.27
C ILE A 52 -4.70 -8.42 -1.25
N GLY A 53 -5.72 -7.64 -0.99
CA GLY A 53 -7.11 -8.12 -0.99
C GLY A 53 -7.66 -8.35 -2.41
N PRO A 54 -8.84 -9.01 -2.53
CA PRO A 54 -9.45 -9.36 -3.82
C PRO A 54 -9.74 -8.16 -4.71
N ASN A 55 -9.95 -6.98 -4.14
CA ASN A 55 -10.08 -5.72 -4.88
C ASN A 55 -8.84 -5.38 -5.72
N ALA A 56 -7.65 -5.72 -5.24
CA ALA A 56 -6.40 -5.49 -5.94
C ALA A 56 -5.91 -6.74 -6.69
N SER A 57 -5.99 -7.93 -6.10
CA SER A 57 -5.49 -9.17 -6.71
C SER A 57 -6.15 -9.47 -8.06
N ARG A 58 -7.46 -9.20 -8.21
CA ARG A 58 -8.16 -9.36 -9.52
C ARG A 58 -7.57 -8.45 -10.60
N ILE A 59 -7.11 -7.24 -10.25
CA ILE A 59 -6.47 -6.32 -11.20
C ILE A 59 -5.12 -6.86 -11.60
N LEU A 60 -4.33 -7.30 -10.62
CA LEU A 60 -3.02 -7.92 -10.84
C LEU A 60 -3.12 -9.19 -11.69
N HIS A 61 -4.14 -10.03 -11.45
CA HIS A 61 -4.42 -11.21 -12.29
C HIS A 61 -4.69 -10.82 -13.75
N ARG A 62 -5.48 -9.76 -13.98
CA ARG A 62 -5.71 -9.23 -15.34
C ARG A 62 -4.45 -8.67 -15.98
N LEU A 63 -3.47 -8.24 -15.19
CA LEU A 63 -2.15 -7.83 -15.67
C LEU A 63 -1.22 -9.02 -15.99
N GLY A 64 -1.68 -10.26 -15.81
CA GLY A 64 -0.95 -11.46 -16.18
C GLY A 64 0.08 -11.93 -15.17
N ILE A 65 0.06 -11.41 -13.94
CA ILE A 65 1.00 -11.81 -12.88
C ILE A 65 0.38 -12.79 -11.84
N ALA A 66 -0.79 -13.36 -12.16
CA ALA A 66 -1.51 -14.27 -11.26
C ALA A 66 -0.65 -15.48 -10.82
N GLU A 67 0.11 -16.06 -11.74
CA GLU A 67 0.94 -17.24 -11.45
C GLU A 67 2.06 -16.88 -10.47
N VAL A 68 2.79 -15.80 -10.74
CA VAL A 68 3.84 -15.30 -9.84
C VAL A 68 3.29 -15.01 -8.44
N LEU A 69 2.08 -14.44 -8.34
CA LEU A 69 1.45 -14.19 -7.02
C LEU A 69 1.11 -15.49 -6.29
N ARG A 70 0.70 -16.56 -6.98
CA ARG A 70 0.45 -17.87 -6.35
C ARG A 70 1.75 -18.56 -5.93
N GLU A 71 2.81 -18.42 -6.72
CA GLU A 71 4.10 -19.04 -6.43
C GLU A 71 4.84 -18.36 -5.28
N THR A 72 4.76 -17.03 -5.18
CA THR A 72 5.52 -16.24 -4.20
C THR A 72 4.71 -15.82 -2.98
N GLY A 73 3.39 -15.80 -3.10
CA GLY A 73 2.47 -15.39 -2.06
C GLY A 73 2.02 -16.54 -1.15
N VAL A 74 1.28 -16.17 -0.13
CA VAL A 74 0.53 -17.07 0.73
C VAL A 74 -0.93 -16.64 0.70
N GLU A 75 -1.84 -17.60 0.55
CA GLU A 75 -3.29 -17.41 0.70
C GLU A 75 -3.67 -17.76 2.14
N PRO A 76 -3.83 -16.79 3.04
CA PRO A 76 -4.16 -17.07 4.43
C PRO A 76 -5.60 -17.59 4.54
N GLN A 77 -5.81 -18.53 5.45
CA GLN A 77 -7.12 -19.16 5.68
C GLN A 77 -8.10 -18.25 6.42
N SER A 78 -7.57 -17.36 7.27
CA SER A 78 -8.37 -16.42 8.04
C SER A 78 -7.59 -15.17 8.41
N PHE A 79 -8.34 -14.13 8.78
CA PHE A 79 -7.84 -12.97 9.51
C PHE A 79 -8.36 -13.06 10.95
N ASP A 80 -7.43 -13.34 11.91
CA ASP A 80 -7.75 -13.48 13.32
C ASP A 80 -7.42 -12.20 14.07
N GLN A 81 -8.37 -11.67 14.81
CA GLN A 81 -8.19 -10.55 15.72
C GLN A 81 -8.14 -11.06 17.15
N ARG A 82 -7.05 -10.77 17.86
CA ARG A 82 -6.73 -11.40 19.15
C ARG A 82 -6.48 -10.39 20.25
N ARG A 83 -6.70 -10.80 21.47
CA ARG A 83 -6.25 -10.06 22.65
C ARG A 83 -4.74 -10.23 22.85
N TRP A 84 -4.12 -9.15 23.28
CA TRP A 84 -2.67 -9.05 23.45
C TRP A 84 -2.11 -9.96 24.56
N ASP A 85 -2.87 -10.15 25.68
CA ASP A 85 -2.42 -10.76 26.92
C ASP A 85 -2.57 -12.29 26.94
N ASN A 86 -3.69 -12.82 26.46
CA ASN A 86 -4.05 -14.22 26.58
C ASN A 86 -4.28 -14.92 25.24
N GLY A 87 -4.15 -14.20 24.13
CA GLY A 87 -4.31 -14.74 22.78
C GLY A 87 -5.74 -15.14 22.41
N HIS A 88 -6.74 -14.77 23.22
CA HIS A 88 -8.14 -15.07 22.91
C HIS A 88 -8.53 -14.47 21.56
N ILE A 89 -9.13 -15.30 20.69
CA ILE A 89 -9.61 -14.87 19.38
C ILE A 89 -10.95 -14.15 19.58
N LEU A 90 -10.95 -12.84 19.32
CA LEU A 90 -12.12 -11.98 19.43
C LEU A 90 -13.01 -12.08 18.18
N LEU A 91 -12.36 -12.17 17.01
CA LEU A 91 -13.04 -12.34 15.73
C LEU A 91 -12.13 -13.13 14.78
N ARG A 92 -12.73 -14.08 14.09
CA ARG A 92 -12.10 -14.78 12.98
C ARG A 92 -12.90 -14.57 11.72
N SER A 93 -12.32 -13.80 10.79
CA SER A 93 -12.91 -13.60 9.47
C SER A 93 -12.31 -14.61 8.50
N PRO A 94 -13.10 -15.46 7.85
CA PRO A 94 -12.59 -16.40 6.87
C PRO A 94 -11.96 -15.68 5.68
N LEU A 95 -10.88 -16.24 5.16
CA LEU A 95 -10.18 -15.85 3.94
C LEU A 95 -10.15 -17.05 2.97
N GLY A 96 -9.09 -17.20 2.20
CA GLY A 96 -8.89 -18.34 1.31
C GLY A 96 -10.05 -18.53 0.33
N ALA A 97 -10.53 -19.76 0.20
CA ALA A 97 -11.55 -20.13 -0.78
C ALA A 97 -12.89 -19.38 -0.61
N GLU A 98 -13.27 -19.00 0.62
CA GLU A 98 -14.51 -18.26 0.86
C GLU A 98 -14.47 -16.86 0.27
N VAL A 99 -13.34 -16.17 0.42
CA VAL A 99 -13.12 -14.83 -0.15
C VAL A 99 -13.02 -14.91 -1.67
N GLU A 100 -12.31 -15.90 -2.19
CA GLU A 100 -12.21 -16.08 -3.64
C GLU A 100 -13.59 -16.37 -4.26
N ALA A 101 -14.39 -17.22 -3.62
CA ALA A 101 -15.77 -17.50 -4.07
C ALA A 101 -16.66 -16.25 -4.00
N ALA A 102 -16.56 -15.45 -2.94
CA ALA A 102 -17.40 -14.28 -2.74
C ALA A 102 -17.01 -13.10 -3.65
N PHE A 103 -15.72 -12.90 -3.90
CA PHE A 103 -15.18 -11.71 -4.58
C PHE A 103 -14.52 -12.00 -5.93
N GLY A 104 -14.41 -13.26 -6.34
CA GLY A 104 -13.85 -13.67 -7.63
C GLY A 104 -12.34 -13.51 -7.77
N ALA A 105 -11.63 -13.35 -6.65
CA ALA A 105 -10.17 -13.32 -6.60
C ALA A 105 -9.67 -13.60 -5.18
N PRO A 106 -8.49 -14.25 -5.01
CA PRO A 106 -7.95 -14.58 -3.71
C PRO A 106 -7.36 -13.37 -2.97
N TYR A 107 -7.22 -13.54 -1.66
CA TYR A 107 -6.44 -12.65 -0.80
C TYR A 107 -5.02 -13.20 -0.66
N TYR A 108 -4.01 -12.35 -0.85
CA TYR A 108 -2.61 -12.73 -0.69
C TYR A 108 -1.92 -11.95 0.43
N THR A 109 -1.00 -12.61 1.11
CA THR A 109 0.09 -11.97 1.82
C THR A 109 1.38 -12.24 1.05
N LEU A 110 2.16 -11.20 0.78
CA LEU A 110 3.32 -11.24 -0.11
C LEU A 110 4.52 -10.55 0.53
N HIS A 111 5.71 -10.91 0.13
CA HIS A 111 6.85 -10.03 0.30
C HIS A 111 6.75 -8.88 -0.72
N ARG A 112 6.89 -7.64 -0.27
CA ARG A 112 6.69 -6.45 -1.11
C ARG A 112 7.62 -6.42 -2.32
N GLY A 113 8.86 -6.88 -2.14
CA GLY A 113 9.84 -6.97 -3.22
C GLY A 113 9.44 -7.96 -4.32
N ASP A 114 8.75 -9.06 -3.98
CA ASP A 114 8.28 -10.03 -4.97
C ASP A 114 7.16 -9.44 -5.83
N LEU A 115 6.19 -8.75 -5.20
CA LEU A 115 5.14 -8.03 -5.93
C LEU A 115 5.72 -6.93 -6.83
N HIS A 116 6.68 -6.16 -6.31
CA HIS A 116 7.32 -5.08 -7.06
C HIS A 116 8.05 -5.64 -8.29
N ARG A 117 8.83 -6.70 -8.12
CA ARG A 117 9.54 -7.37 -9.22
C ARG A 117 8.56 -7.89 -10.28
N ALA A 118 7.48 -8.56 -9.86
CA ALA A 118 6.46 -9.06 -10.78
C ALA A 118 5.83 -7.92 -11.61
N LEU A 119 5.66 -6.73 -11.03
CA LEU A 119 5.18 -5.55 -11.75
C LEU A 119 6.23 -4.97 -12.69
N VAL A 120 7.50 -4.97 -12.30
CA VAL A 120 8.61 -4.52 -13.18
C VAL A 120 8.71 -5.43 -14.40
N ASP A 121 8.60 -6.73 -14.22
CA ASP A 121 8.79 -7.73 -15.27
C ASP A 121 7.72 -7.63 -16.39
N VAL A 122 6.57 -7.02 -16.12
CA VAL A 122 5.52 -6.76 -17.13
C VAL A 122 5.65 -5.41 -17.83
N ILE A 123 6.63 -4.58 -17.45
CA ILE A 123 6.93 -3.30 -18.11
C ILE A 123 8.09 -3.49 -19.10
N PRO A 124 7.94 -3.09 -20.37
CA PRO A 124 9.06 -3.12 -21.30
C PRO A 124 10.25 -2.28 -20.78
N PRO A 125 11.49 -2.77 -20.85
CA PRO A 125 12.65 -2.09 -20.26
C PRO A 125 12.89 -0.67 -20.78
N ASP A 126 12.54 -0.38 -22.03
CA ASP A 126 12.64 0.94 -22.66
C ASP A 126 11.59 1.94 -22.14
N ARG A 127 10.65 1.48 -21.31
CA ARG A 127 9.58 2.30 -20.71
C ARG A 127 9.86 2.65 -19.24
N LEU A 128 10.94 2.15 -18.66
CA LEU A 128 11.32 2.40 -17.27
C LEU A 128 12.66 3.12 -17.20
N HIS A 129 12.65 4.34 -16.73
CA HIS A 129 13.80 5.25 -16.65
C HIS A 129 14.22 5.44 -15.20
N LEU A 130 15.34 4.82 -14.81
CA LEU A 130 15.93 4.96 -13.47
C LEU A 130 16.81 6.20 -13.38
N ALA A 131 17.18 6.61 -12.15
CA ALA A 131 17.98 7.81 -11.86
C ALA A 131 17.37 9.11 -12.42
N HIS A 132 16.03 9.17 -12.47
CA HIS A 132 15.27 10.32 -12.90
C HIS A 132 14.51 10.95 -11.73
N ARG A 133 15.23 11.66 -10.84
CA ARG A 133 14.59 12.40 -9.75
C ARG A 133 13.85 13.62 -10.32
N PHE A 134 12.53 13.62 -10.19
CA PHE A 134 11.69 14.73 -10.65
C PHE A 134 11.92 15.99 -9.82
N THR A 135 12.00 17.16 -10.48
CA THR A 135 12.29 18.45 -9.83
C THR A 135 11.29 19.54 -10.15
N GLN A 136 10.75 19.55 -11.38
CA GLN A 136 9.88 20.65 -11.82
C GLN A 136 8.83 20.18 -12.81
N LEU A 137 7.63 20.77 -12.68
CA LEU A 137 6.51 20.67 -13.62
C LEU A 137 6.31 21.99 -14.32
N LEU A 138 6.17 21.96 -15.64
CA LEU A 138 5.73 23.09 -16.45
C LEU A 138 4.48 22.66 -17.24
N ASP A 139 3.39 23.41 -17.09
CA ASP A 139 2.13 23.17 -17.81
C ASP A 139 2.02 24.20 -18.94
N TYR A 140 1.95 23.72 -20.18
CA TYR A 140 1.81 24.53 -21.39
C TYR A 140 0.38 24.55 -21.95
N GLY A 141 -0.58 23.91 -21.22
CA GLY A 141 -1.97 23.80 -21.63
C GLY A 141 -2.24 22.59 -22.53
N ASP A 142 -1.52 22.46 -23.63
CA ASP A 142 -1.67 21.34 -24.57
C ASP A 142 -0.83 20.11 -24.19
N PHE A 143 0.25 20.33 -23.47
CA PHE A 143 1.15 19.31 -22.94
C PHE A 143 1.78 19.76 -21.62
N VAL A 144 2.42 18.83 -20.92
CA VAL A 144 3.20 19.10 -19.70
C VAL A 144 4.65 18.69 -19.93
N GLU A 145 5.58 19.45 -19.34
CA GLU A 145 7.01 19.14 -19.33
C GLU A 145 7.46 18.81 -17.92
N SER A 146 8.12 17.67 -17.78
CA SER A 146 8.77 17.21 -16.56
C SER A 146 10.26 17.44 -16.65
N ARG A 147 10.87 18.05 -15.62
CA ARG A 147 12.33 18.21 -15.52
C ARG A 147 12.89 17.38 -14.39
N PHE A 148 14.09 16.86 -14.61
CA PHE A 148 14.76 15.95 -13.69
C PHE A 148 16.13 16.49 -13.25
N GLU A 149 16.58 16.05 -12.07
CA GLU A 149 17.86 16.46 -11.48
C GLU A 149 19.07 16.13 -12.38
N ASN A 150 18.99 15.06 -13.15
CA ASN A 150 20.02 14.64 -14.11
C ASN A 150 20.09 15.51 -15.38
N GLY A 151 19.28 16.59 -15.46
CA GLY A 151 19.21 17.50 -16.59
C GLY A 151 18.28 17.06 -17.72
N ALA A 152 17.67 15.87 -17.65
CA ALA A 152 16.68 15.44 -18.63
C ALA A 152 15.39 16.28 -18.54
N SER A 153 14.73 16.43 -19.68
CA SER A 153 13.42 17.07 -19.82
C SER A 153 12.55 16.21 -20.74
N VAL A 154 11.29 16.00 -20.36
CA VAL A 154 10.34 15.15 -21.07
C VAL A 154 8.99 15.82 -21.18
N SER A 155 8.44 15.85 -22.38
CA SER A 155 7.09 16.34 -22.65
C SER A 155 6.11 15.16 -22.80
N ALA A 156 4.90 15.33 -22.26
CA ALA A 156 3.82 14.34 -22.36
C ALA A 156 2.44 15.04 -22.40
N ASP A 157 1.44 14.34 -22.94
CA ASP A 157 0.06 14.81 -22.93
C ASP A 157 -0.57 14.78 -21.53
N ALA A 158 -0.07 13.91 -20.66
CA ALA A 158 -0.48 13.81 -19.26
C ALA A 158 0.70 13.46 -18.34
N LEU A 159 0.62 13.89 -17.07
CA LEU A 159 1.55 13.50 -16.01
C LEU A 159 0.78 12.89 -14.85
N ILE A 160 1.28 11.73 -14.36
CA ILE A 160 0.76 11.04 -13.20
C ILE A 160 1.82 11.08 -12.10
N GLY A 161 1.55 11.78 -10.98
CA GLY A 161 2.39 11.76 -9.79
C GLY A 161 2.08 10.53 -8.93
N ALA A 162 2.96 9.55 -8.96
CA ALA A 162 2.93 8.32 -8.16
C ALA A 162 4.17 8.22 -7.24
N ASP A 163 4.70 9.37 -6.84
CA ASP A 163 5.97 9.59 -6.15
C ASP A 163 5.87 9.55 -4.61
N GLY A 164 4.80 8.92 -4.10
CA GLY A 164 4.65 8.54 -2.69
C GLY A 164 4.31 9.70 -1.75
N ILE A 165 4.40 9.44 -0.44
CA ILE A 165 3.99 10.38 0.61
C ILE A 165 4.75 11.72 0.58
N HIS A 166 5.98 11.73 0.06
CA HIS A 166 6.81 12.92 -0.10
C HIS A 166 6.72 13.53 -1.52
N SER A 167 5.60 13.31 -2.20
CA SER A 167 5.38 13.68 -3.59
C SER A 167 5.77 15.12 -3.91
N VAL A 168 6.72 15.27 -4.84
CA VAL A 168 7.12 16.55 -5.41
C VAL A 168 6.07 17.04 -6.40
N VAL A 169 5.39 16.12 -7.10
CA VAL A 169 4.27 16.47 -8.00
C VAL A 169 3.12 17.08 -7.20
N ARG A 170 2.75 16.49 -6.04
CA ARG A 170 1.74 17.06 -5.13
C ARG A 170 2.13 18.48 -4.70
N HIS A 171 3.40 18.65 -4.31
CA HIS A 171 3.91 19.95 -3.90
C HIS A 171 3.80 20.99 -5.04
N ALA A 172 4.11 20.60 -6.27
CA ALA A 172 4.01 21.47 -7.44
C ALA A 172 2.56 21.89 -7.72
N LEU A 173 1.57 21.00 -7.49
CA LEU A 173 0.15 21.28 -7.74
C LEU A 173 -0.52 22.10 -6.63
N PHE A 174 -0.20 21.81 -5.36
CA PHE A 174 -0.98 22.29 -4.21
C PHE A 174 -0.16 23.08 -3.18
N GLY A 175 1.13 23.26 -3.45
CA GLY A 175 2.04 23.96 -2.55
C GLY A 175 2.61 23.07 -1.44
N PRO A 176 3.45 23.65 -0.57
CA PRO A 176 4.11 22.92 0.50
C PRO A 176 3.14 22.49 1.60
N GLU A 177 3.18 21.23 1.92
CA GLU A 177 2.47 20.64 3.05
C GLU A 177 3.39 19.62 3.73
N LYS A 178 3.42 19.62 5.06
CA LYS A 178 4.17 18.63 5.83
C LYS A 178 3.27 17.48 6.27
N PRO A 179 3.74 16.23 6.17
CA PRO A 179 3.06 15.11 6.81
C PRO A 179 2.90 15.35 8.32
N ARG A 180 1.79 14.86 8.87
CA ARG A 180 1.51 14.91 10.31
C ARG A 180 1.99 13.62 10.96
N PHE A 181 2.79 13.72 12.02
CA PHE A 181 3.12 12.57 12.85
C PHE A 181 1.86 12.07 13.57
N THR A 182 1.57 10.79 13.46
CA THR A 182 0.32 10.19 13.97
C THR A 182 0.37 9.79 15.44
N GLY A 183 1.53 9.99 16.09
CA GLY A 183 1.77 9.49 17.44
C GLY A 183 2.05 7.97 17.47
N CYS A 184 2.31 7.34 16.34
CA CYS A 184 2.63 5.93 16.26
C CYS A 184 4.00 5.70 15.62
N VAL A 185 4.72 4.75 16.18
CA VAL A 185 5.96 4.21 15.64
C VAL A 185 5.75 2.74 15.33
N THR A 186 6.34 2.27 14.26
CA THR A 186 6.28 0.87 13.87
C THR A 186 7.68 0.27 13.81
N HIS A 187 7.79 -0.94 14.34
CA HIS A 187 8.93 -1.82 14.13
C HIS A 187 8.49 -2.96 13.21
N ARG A 188 9.26 -3.19 12.17
CA ARG A 188 9.01 -4.29 11.23
C ARG A 188 10.18 -5.24 11.21
N GLY A 189 9.89 -6.52 11.10
CA GLY A 189 10.89 -7.55 10.94
C GLY A 189 10.37 -8.70 10.09
N ILE A 190 11.31 -9.46 9.59
CA ILE A 190 11.08 -10.71 8.88
C ILE A 190 11.89 -11.79 9.57
N VAL A 191 11.25 -12.94 9.81
CA VAL A 191 11.81 -14.08 10.49
C VAL A 191 11.67 -15.32 9.60
N SER A 192 12.71 -16.16 9.50
CA SER A 192 12.57 -17.47 8.86
C SER A 192 11.52 -18.31 9.59
N ALA A 193 10.58 -18.89 8.84
CA ALA A 193 9.54 -19.75 9.40
C ALA A 193 10.09 -20.95 10.19
N ASP A 194 11.26 -21.46 9.79
CA ASP A 194 11.94 -22.58 10.46
C ASP A 194 12.29 -22.26 11.91
N ARG A 195 12.58 -20.99 12.24
CA ARG A 195 12.87 -20.56 13.62
C ARG A 195 11.62 -20.54 14.51
N LEU A 196 10.43 -20.58 13.92
CA LEU A 196 9.14 -20.44 14.58
C LEU A 196 8.32 -21.75 14.59
N THR A 197 8.90 -22.88 14.16
CA THR A 197 8.20 -24.18 14.06
C THR A 197 7.59 -24.65 15.38
N HIS A 198 8.24 -24.33 16.51
CA HIS A 198 7.78 -24.64 17.85
C HIS A 198 6.46 -23.94 18.24
N LEU A 199 6.08 -22.85 17.53
CA LEU A 199 4.85 -22.11 17.77
C LEU A 199 3.64 -22.72 17.05
N GLY A 200 3.83 -23.66 16.11
CA GLY A 200 2.76 -24.26 15.34
C GLY A 200 1.93 -23.24 14.57
N LEU A 201 2.57 -22.20 14.00
CA LEU A 201 1.86 -21.16 13.26
C LEU A 201 1.19 -21.73 12.01
N GLU A 202 -0.05 -21.31 11.76
CA GLU A 202 -0.80 -21.66 10.56
C GLU A 202 -0.80 -20.47 9.58
N PHE A 203 -1.11 -20.73 8.32
CA PHE A 203 -1.26 -19.68 7.28
C PHE A 203 -2.48 -18.82 7.57
N ARG A 204 -2.33 -17.92 8.54
CA ARG A 204 -3.34 -16.96 8.99
C ARG A 204 -2.72 -15.57 9.09
N ASN A 205 -3.52 -14.58 8.77
CA ASN A 205 -3.18 -13.20 9.07
C ASN A 205 -3.69 -12.88 10.48
N GLN A 206 -2.85 -12.44 11.38
CA GLN A 206 -3.21 -12.25 12.78
C GLN A 206 -2.86 -10.83 13.24
N ILE A 207 -3.81 -10.19 13.92
CA ILE A 207 -3.59 -8.95 14.66
C ILE A 207 -3.88 -9.17 16.13
N TRP A 208 -2.97 -8.71 16.97
CA TRP A 208 -3.06 -8.69 18.41
C TRP A 208 -3.25 -7.27 18.88
N MET A 209 -4.29 -7.00 19.65
CA MET A 209 -4.69 -5.66 20.07
C MET A 209 -4.52 -5.48 21.56
N GLY A 210 -3.87 -4.39 21.98
CA GLY A 210 -3.59 -4.07 23.37
C GLY A 210 -3.50 -2.58 23.64
N PRO A 211 -3.33 -2.19 24.92
CA PRO A 211 -3.28 -0.79 25.34
C PRO A 211 -2.16 -0.01 24.65
N GLY A 212 -2.51 0.97 23.80
CA GLY A 212 -1.55 1.82 23.09
C GLY A 212 -0.70 1.10 22.04
N GLN A 213 -1.00 -0.17 21.73
CA GLN A 213 -0.16 -1.02 20.90
C GLN A 213 -0.96 -2.04 20.12
N HIS A 214 -0.41 -2.49 18.99
CA HIS A 214 -0.86 -3.72 18.32
C HIS A 214 0.31 -4.42 17.64
N PHE A 215 0.14 -5.71 17.39
CA PHE A 215 1.12 -6.53 16.70
C PHE A 215 0.43 -7.31 15.59
N VAL A 216 1.00 -7.30 14.39
CA VAL A 216 0.49 -8.04 13.23
C VAL A 216 1.56 -9.01 12.76
N HIS A 217 1.17 -10.24 12.41
CA HIS A 217 2.08 -11.15 11.74
C HIS A 217 1.34 -12.04 10.72
N TYR A 218 2.06 -12.45 9.72
CA TYR A 218 1.59 -13.32 8.65
C TYR A 218 2.76 -13.89 7.85
N PHE A 219 2.53 -15.00 7.18
CA PHE A 219 3.50 -15.61 6.30
C PHE A 219 3.62 -14.86 4.97
N VAL A 220 4.82 -14.86 4.40
CA VAL A 220 5.16 -14.32 3.08
C VAL A 220 6.14 -15.26 2.37
N SER A 221 6.52 -14.98 1.12
CA SER A 221 7.51 -15.74 0.35
C SER A 221 7.20 -17.25 0.35
N ALA A 222 6.02 -17.59 -0.16
CA ALA A 222 5.52 -18.97 -0.21
C ALA A 222 5.53 -19.70 1.16
N GLY A 223 5.40 -18.96 2.28
CA GLY A 223 5.38 -19.53 3.62
C GLY A 223 6.75 -19.75 4.27
N THR A 224 7.83 -19.40 3.59
CA THR A 224 9.19 -19.56 4.14
C THR A 224 9.60 -18.50 5.14
N LEU A 225 8.90 -17.35 5.10
CA LEU A 225 9.17 -16.20 5.96
C LEU A 225 7.90 -15.77 6.70
N VAL A 226 8.07 -15.29 7.92
CA VAL A 226 7.03 -14.63 8.71
C VAL A 226 7.36 -13.14 8.81
N ASN A 227 6.49 -12.30 8.28
CA ASN A 227 6.55 -10.86 8.48
C ASN A 227 5.85 -10.49 9.77
N PHE A 228 6.42 -9.55 10.53
CA PHE A 228 5.70 -8.91 11.63
C PHE A 228 5.78 -7.39 11.57
N VAL A 229 4.77 -6.76 12.16
CA VAL A 229 4.66 -5.32 12.35
C VAL A 229 4.22 -5.07 13.79
N ALA A 230 5.10 -4.51 14.59
CA ALA A 230 4.85 -4.11 15.96
C ALA A 230 4.65 -2.59 15.99
N VAL A 231 3.49 -2.13 16.43
CA VAL A 231 3.13 -0.70 16.48
C VAL A 231 2.92 -0.29 17.93
N ASN A 232 3.54 0.81 18.32
CA ASN A 232 3.35 1.43 19.63
C ASN A 232 3.11 2.94 19.50
N GLU A 233 2.39 3.50 20.46
CA GLU A 233 2.23 4.94 20.58
C GLU A 233 3.47 5.57 21.23
N GLU A 234 3.96 6.66 20.63
CA GLU A 234 5.07 7.47 21.14
C GLU A 234 4.69 8.97 21.13
N HIS A 235 5.06 9.69 22.18
CA HIS A 235 4.67 11.11 22.34
C HIS A 235 5.47 12.09 21.48
N SER A 236 6.66 11.68 20.98
CA SER A 236 7.49 12.53 20.15
C SER A 236 8.36 11.72 19.22
N TRP A 237 8.58 12.24 18.03
CA TRP A 237 9.49 11.68 17.04
C TRP A 237 10.35 12.79 16.44
N LEU A 238 11.68 12.62 16.45
CA LEU A 238 12.64 13.65 16.05
C LEU A 238 13.28 13.42 14.67
N ARG A 239 13.09 12.23 14.05
CA ARG A 239 13.71 11.91 12.76
C ARG A 239 12.73 11.23 11.82
N GLU A 240 12.63 11.71 10.58
CA GLU A 240 12.00 10.98 9.47
C GLU A 240 13.07 10.09 8.81
N SER A 241 13.04 8.79 9.06
CA SER A 241 13.89 7.82 8.37
C SER A 241 13.12 6.53 8.11
N TRP A 242 13.25 5.99 6.90
CA TRP A 242 12.65 4.72 6.49
C TRP A 242 13.61 3.54 6.67
N VAL A 243 14.85 3.80 7.06
CA VAL A 243 15.95 2.82 7.11
C VAL A 243 16.66 2.80 8.46
N ASP A 244 16.11 3.45 9.48
CA ASP A 244 16.70 3.37 10.80
C ASP A 244 16.54 1.95 11.35
N ARG A 245 17.66 1.31 11.63
CA ARG A 245 17.67 0.02 12.30
C ARG A 245 17.20 0.22 13.73
N GLY A 246 16.20 -0.59 14.13
CA GLY A 246 15.73 -0.71 15.50
C GLY A 246 16.36 -1.95 16.14
N GLU A 247 16.66 -1.85 17.42
CA GLU A 247 17.13 -3.00 18.17
C GLU A 247 15.95 -3.91 18.57
N VAL A 248 16.11 -5.22 18.42
CA VAL A 248 15.10 -6.21 18.83
C VAL A 248 14.76 -6.09 20.31
N CYS A 249 15.77 -5.78 21.16
CA CYS A 249 15.57 -5.59 22.59
C CYS A 249 14.62 -4.42 22.91
N ASP A 250 14.63 -3.34 22.12
CA ASP A 250 13.72 -2.22 22.32
C ASP A 250 12.27 -2.63 22.07
N VAL A 251 12.04 -3.46 21.05
CA VAL A 251 10.71 -4.00 20.76
C VAL A 251 10.24 -4.94 21.86
N LEU A 252 11.11 -5.83 22.36
CA LEU A 252 10.80 -6.72 23.48
C LEU A 252 10.48 -5.94 24.75
N VAL A 253 11.18 -4.84 25.02
CA VAL A 253 10.89 -3.97 26.17
C VAL A 253 9.52 -3.30 25.99
N ALA A 254 9.21 -2.79 24.80
CA ALA A 254 7.93 -2.15 24.52
C ALA A 254 6.74 -3.13 24.63
N PHE A 255 6.93 -4.40 24.23
CA PHE A 255 5.91 -5.45 24.26
C PHE A 255 5.98 -6.36 25.50
N ARG A 256 6.64 -5.90 26.57
CA ARG A 256 6.72 -6.68 27.82
C ARG A 256 5.35 -7.02 28.37
N GLY A 257 5.14 -8.30 28.70
CA GLY A 257 3.87 -8.80 29.25
C GLY A 257 2.84 -9.19 28.18
N TRP A 258 3.18 -9.05 26.91
CA TRP A 258 2.38 -9.62 25.83
C TRP A 258 2.47 -11.14 25.80
N HIS A 259 1.52 -11.76 25.12
CA HIS A 259 1.46 -13.21 24.94
C HIS A 259 2.77 -13.79 24.36
N ASP A 260 3.18 -14.96 24.85
CA ASP A 260 4.48 -15.58 24.51
C ASP A 260 4.68 -15.78 23.01
N GLN A 261 3.63 -16.05 22.24
CA GLN A 261 3.74 -16.16 20.77
C GLN A 261 4.24 -14.85 20.13
N VAL A 262 3.79 -13.68 20.61
CA VAL A 262 4.22 -12.36 20.11
C VAL A 262 5.68 -12.15 20.46
N LEU A 263 6.07 -12.38 21.73
CA LEU A 263 7.44 -12.22 22.19
C LEU A 263 8.40 -13.15 21.45
N SER A 264 8.02 -14.41 21.25
CA SER A 264 8.85 -15.40 20.52
C SER A 264 9.07 -15.01 19.06
N ILE A 265 8.07 -14.42 18.38
CA ILE A 265 8.24 -13.94 17.00
C ILE A 265 9.21 -12.74 16.96
N ILE A 266 9.10 -11.80 17.91
CA ILE A 266 10.00 -10.65 18.00
C ILE A 266 11.43 -11.13 18.30
N GLU A 267 11.61 -12.01 19.29
CA GLU A 267 12.92 -12.55 19.71
C GLU A 267 13.64 -13.32 18.59
N ALA A 268 12.87 -13.96 17.71
CA ALA A 268 13.40 -14.71 16.59
C ALA A 268 13.95 -13.82 15.46
N ALA A 269 13.72 -12.52 15.48
CA ALA A 269 14.25 -11.61 14.45
C ALA A 269 15.73 -11.30 14.67
N ASP A 270 16.49 -11.20 13.58
CA ASP A 270 17.89 -10.80 13.63
C ASP A 270 18.03 -9.26 13.69
N GLU A 271 17.09 -8.55 13.06
CA GLU A 271 17.05 -7.08 13.02
C GLU A 271 15.59 -6.60 12.88
N THR A 272 15.36 -5.36 13.28
CA THR A 272 14.12 -4.65 13.04
C THR A 272 14.39 -3.32 12.36
N TYR A 273 13.36 -2.81 11.66
CA TYR A 273 13.39 -1.48 11.09
C TYR A 273 12.37 -0.61 11.79
N LYS A 274 12.82 0.52 12.34
CA LYS A 274 11.98 1.44 13.10
C LYS A 274 11.67 2.69 12.28
N TRP A 275 10.38 3.04 12.16
CA TRP A 275 9.97 4.30 11.57
C TRP A 275 8.67 4.85 12.15
N ALA A 276 8.55 6.16 12.12
CA ALA A 276 7.33 6.84 12.52
C ALA A 276 6.26 6.75 11.42
N LEU A 277 5.02 6.63 11.85
CA LEU A 277 3.89 6.69 10.94
C LEU A 277 3.43 8.13 10.77
N PHE A 278 3.42 8.56 9.52
CA PHE A 278 2.92 9.87 9.12
C PHE A 278 1.66 9.69 8.28
N ASP A 279 0.77 10.65 8.38
CA ASP A 279 -0.39 10.79 7.52
C ASP A 279 -0.49 12.20 6.92
N ARG A 280 -1.47 12.38 6.07
CA ARG A 280 -1.87 13.68 5.53
C ARG A 280 -3.40 13.76 5.55
N SER A 281 -3.93 14.96 5.74
CA SER A 281 -5.35 15.19 5.56
C SER A 281 -5.78 14.83 4.14
N PRO A 282 -6.97 14.26 3.94
CA PRO A 282 -7.50 14.00 2.62
C PRO A 282 -7.48 15.25 1.75
N LEU A 283 -6.96 15.14 0.53
CA LEU A 283 -6.98 16.23 -0.44
C LEU A 283 -8.41 16.48 -0.92
N ALA A 284 -8.75 17.77 -1.12
CA ALA A 284 -10.02 18.13 -1.73
C ALA A 284 -10.08 17.86 -3.24
N ARG A 285 -8.92 17.72 -3.90
CA ARG A 285 -8.78 17.41 -5.32
C ARG A 285 -7.42 16.76 -5.60
N TRP A 286 -7.33 15.99 -6.68
CA TRP A 286 -6.11 15.26 -7.07
C TRP A 286 -5.55 15.72 -8.42
N SER A 287 -6.39 16.40 -9.23
CA SER A 287 -6.06 16.73 -10.61
C SER A 287 -6.09 18.25 -10.85
N VAL A 288 -5.13 18.71 -11.66
CA VAL A 288 -5.08 20.08 -12.17
C VAL A 288 -4.66 20.02 -13.64
N GLY A 289 -5.53 20.46 -14.56
CA GLY A 289 -5.23 20.38 -15.98
C GLY A 289 -4.91 18.94 -16.42
N ARG A 290 -3.71 18.76 -16.96
CA ARG A 290 -3.20 17.49 -17.50
C ARG A 290 -2.40 16.67 -16.48
N VAL A 291 -2.45 17.04 -15.21
CA VAL A 291 -1.69 16.38 -14.14
C VAL A 291 -2.64 15.80 -13.10
N THR A 292 -2.37 14.59 -12.66
CA THR A 292 -3.09 13.93 -11.55
C THR A 292 -2.15 13.21 -10.61
N LEU A 293 -2.61 12.94 -9.39
CA LEU A 293 -1.91 12.14 -8.40
C LEU A 293 -2.49 10.72 -8.32
N LEU A 294 -1.68 9.77 -7.82
CA LEU A 294 -2.06 8.38 -7.65
C LEU A 294 -1.40 7.79 -6.38
N GLY A 295 -2.13 6.96 -5.65
CA GLY A 295 -1.62 6.25 -4.49
C GLY A 295 -1.21 7.18 -3.34
N ASP A 296 -0.09 6.91 -2.67
CA ASP A 296 0.35 7.68 -1.50
C ASP A 296 0.70 9.15 -1.83
N ALA A 297 0.84 9.53 -3.09
CA ALA A 297 0.97 10.92 -3.50
C ALA A 297 -0.31 11.72 -3.23
N CYS A 298 -1.49 11.09 -3.30
CA CYS A 298 -2.76 11.74 -3.05
C CYS A 298 -3.46 11.29 -1.76
N HIS A 299 -3.38 10.03 -1.35
CA HIS A 299 -4.10 9.49 -0.20
C HIS A 299 -3.22 8.59 0.71
N PRO A 300 -2.07 9.07 1.21
CA PRO A 300 -1.29 8.29 2.16
C PRO A 300 -2.15 7.97 3.38
N MET A 301 -2.14 6.71 3.82
CA MET A 301 -2.96 6.25 4.92
C MET A 301 -2.17 5.38 5.88
N LEU A 302 -2.65 5.32 7.14
CA LEU A 302 -2.09 4.40 8.13
C LEU A 302 -2.23 2.95 7.66
N PRO A 303 -1.29 2.06 7.99
CA PRO A 303 -1.31 0.67 7.52
C PRO A 303 -2.40 -0.20 8.17
N PHE A 304 -3.25 0.36 9.02
CA PHE A 304 -4.17 -0.35 9.92
C PHE A 304 -5.37 -1.01 9.24
N MET A 305 -5.46 -0.89 7.92
CA MET A 305 -6.42 -1.63 7.10
C MET A 305 -5.73 -2.48 6.01
N GLY A 306 -4.41 -2.39 5.86
CA GLY A 306 -3.68 -3.05 4.79
C GLY A 306 -4.12 -2.64 3.38
N GLN A 307 -4.68 -1.43 3.20
CA GLN A 307 -5.33 -1.02 1.94
C GLN A 307 -4.51 -0.03 1.09
N GLY A 308 -3.41 0.54 1.58
CA GLY A 308 -2.67 1.57 0.83
C GLY A 308 -2.29 1.14 -0.59
N ALA A 309 -1.60 0.01 -0.71
CA ALA A 309 -1.22 -0.53 -2.02
C ALA A 309 -2.44 -0.98 -2.86
N ALA A 310 -3.44 -1.58 -2.22
CA ALA A 310 -4.66 -2.00 -2.90
C ALA A 310 -5.40 -0.80 -3.52
N GLN A 311 -5.45 0.34 -2.82
CA GLN A 311 -6.04 1.56 -3.35
C GLN A 311 -5.23 2.15 -4.51
N ALA A 312 -3.90 2.13 -4.44
CA ALA A 312 -3.05 2.55 -5.56
C ALA A 312 -3.25 1.66 -6.81
N ILE A 313 -3.48 0.35 -6.62
CA ILE A 313 -3.80 -0.59 -7.70
C ILE A 313 -5.20 -0.32 -8.28
N GLU A 314 -6.20 -0.03 -7.43
CA GLU A 314 -7.52 0.39 -7.89
C GLU A 314 -7.48 1.72 -8.65
N ASP A 315 -6.68 2.68 -8.18
CA ASP A 315 -6.45 3.96 -8.87
C ASP A 315 -5.96 3.73 -10.29
N ALA A 316 -4.94 2.89 -10.45
CA ALA A 316 -4.34 2.57 -11.74
C ALA A 316 -5.37 2.00 -12.73
N ALA A 317 -6.18 1.06 -12.29
CA ALA A 317 -7.23 0.45 -13.12
C ALA A 317 -8.34 1.45 -13.49
N THR A 318 -8.74 2.31 -12.53
CA THR A 318 -9.74 3.34 -12.75
C THR A 318 -9.23 4.41 -13.71
N LEU A 319 -8.00 4.89 -13.49
CA LEU A 319 -7.35 5.87 -14.35
C LEU A 319 -7.28 5.39 -15.80
N LYS A 320 -6.82 4.12 -16.00
CA LYS A 320 -6.83 3.49 -17.33
C LYS A 320 -8.22 3.50 -17.96
N SER A 321 -9.24 3.18 -17.18
CA SER A 321 -10.63 3.12 -17.70
C SER A 321 -11.15 4.51 -18.09
N CYS A 322 -10.80 5.55 -17.32
CA CYS A 322 -11.17 6.93 -17.60
C CYS A 322 -10.45 7.46 -18.85
N LEU A 323 -9.15 7.25 -18.99
CA LEU A 323 -8.38 7.64 -20.17
C LEU A 323 -8.87 6.90 -21.43
N SER A 324 -9.18 5.62 -21.32
CA SER A 324 -9.77 4.87 -22.45
C SER A 324 -11.15 5.38 -22.87
N LYS A 325 -11.93 5.94 -21.94
CA LYS A 325 -13.25 6.52 -22.22
C LYS A 325 -13.14 7.88 -22.92
N PHE A 326 -12.09 8.66 -22.64
CA PHE A 326 -11.85 9.99 -23.19
C PHE A 326 -10.47 10.07 -23.87
N PRO A 327 -10.22 9.31 -24.95
CA PRO A 327 -8.89 9.17 -25.53
C PRO A 327 -8.32 10.50 -26.08
N SER A 328 -9.17 11.46 -26.41
CA SER A 328 -8.78 12.78 -26.94
C SER A 328 -8.90 13.91 -25.93
N ASP A 329 -9.43 13.64 -24.72
CA ASP A 329 -9.65 14.66 -23.69
C ASP A 329 -9.09 14.17 -22.34
N VAL A 330 -7.79 14.36 -22.20
CA VAL A 330 -7.06 13.99 -20.97
C VAL A 330 -7.65 14.68 -19.75
N VAL A 331 -8.01 15.95 -19.85
CA VAL A 331 -8.53 16.74 -18.71
C VAL A 331 -9.86 16.17 -18.21
N ALA A 332 -10.77 15.83 -19.13
CA ALA A 332 -12.03 15.17 -18.77
C ALA A 332 -11.80 13.78 -18.17
N ALA A 333 -10.84 13.01 -18.68
CA ALA A 333 -10.46 11.71 -18.15
C ALA A 333 -9.96 11.81 -16.71
N LEU A 334 -9.01 12.71 -16.43
CA LEU A 334 -8.44 12.91 -15.10
C LEU A 334 -9.49 13.44 -14.09
N SER A 335 -10.37 14.33 -14.54
CA SER A 335 -11.48 14.82 -13.73
C SER A 335 -12.48 13.69 -13.37
N LEU A 336 -12.76 12.77 -14.30
CA LEU A 336 -13.59 11.61 -14.01
C LEU A 336 -12.91 10.65 -13.03
N TYR A 337 -11.63 10.38 -13.23
CA TYR A 337 -10.82 9.57 -12.32
C TYR A 337 -10.90 10.08 -10.88
N GLU A 338 -10.65 11.37 -10.67
CA GLU A 338 -10.74 12.01 -9.35
C GLU A 338 -12.13 11.83 -8.74
N ARG A 339 -13.20 12.13 -9.46
CA ARG A 339 -14.57 11.99 -8.95
C ARG A 339 -14.92 10.57 -8.51
N LEU A 340 -14.35 9.56 -9.17
CA LEU A 340 -14.61 8.16 -8.84
C LEU A 340 -13.78 7.69 -7.64
N ARG A 341 -12.51 8.13 -7.54
CA ARG A 341 -11.57 7.58 -6.58
C ARG A 341 -11.48 8.35 -5.27
N LEU A 342 -11.53 9.69 -5.32
CA LEU A 342 -11.36 10.54 -4.15
C LEU A 342 -12.33 10.18 -2.99
N PRO A 343 -13.65 10.01 -3.19
CA PRO A 343 -14.54 9.67 -2.09
C PRO A 343 -14.20 8.34 -1.41
N ARG A 344 -13.82 7.32 -2.22
CA ARG A 344 -13.48 6.00 -1.71
C ARG A 344 -12.17 6.00 -0.94
N ALA A 345 -11.12 6.57 -1.50
CA ALA A 345 -9.82 6.63 -0.85
C ALA A 345 -9.87 7.46 0.44
N SER A 346 -10.55 8.63 0.44
CA SER A 346 -10.72 9.46 1.63
C SER A 346 -11.50 8.74 2.74
N ARG A 347 -12.52 7.95 2.38
CA ARG A 347 -13.23 7.11 3.35
C ARG A 347 -12.29 6.09 4.00
N LEU A 348 -11.45 5.41 3.21
CA LEU A 348 -10.50 4.42 3.72
C LEU A 348 -9.39 5.05 4.56
N GLN A 349 -8.93 6.27 4.23
CA GLN A 349 -8.03 7.03 5.10
C GLN A 349 -8.67 7.23 6.49
N GLY A 350 -9.91 7.72 6.57
CA GLY A 350 -10.63 7.91 7.83
C GLY A 350 -10.87 6.61 8.60
N MET A 351 -11.23 5.53 7.91
CA MET A 351 -11.39 4.20 8.55
C MET A 351 -10.07 3.70 9.12
N SER A 352 -8.96 3.91 8.41
CA SER A 352 -7.63 3.51 8.88
C SER A 352 -7.20 4.29 10.13
N GLU A 353 -7.53 5.58 10.20
CA GLU A 353 -7.30 6.40 11.40
C GLU A 353 -8.16 5.91 12.60
N ASN A 354 -9.44 5.59 12.37
CA ASN A 354 -10.33 5.06 13.41
C ASN A 354 -9.84 3.71 13.94
N ASN A 355 -9.19 2.89 13.13
CA ASN A 355 -8.62 1.62 13.56
C ASN A 355 -7.48 1.79 14.56
N LYS A 356 -6.73 2.90 14.53
CA LYS A 356 -5.77 3.22 15.58
C LYS A 356 -6.45 3.19 16.95
N ILE A 357 -7.56 3.90 17.09
CA ILE A 357 -8.32 3.98 18.37
C ILE A 357 -8.81 2.59 18.77
N ARG A 358 -9.34 1.83 17.82
CA ARG A 358 -9.89 0.50 18.08
C ARG A 358 -8.83 -0.51 18.51
N PHE A 359 -7.67 -0.50 17.86
CA PHE A 359 -6.60 -1.46 18.13
C PHE A 359 -5.84 -1.14 19.41
N HIS A 360 -5.70 0.14 19.76
CA HIS A 360 -4.91 0.65 20.88
C HIS A 360 -5.76 0.96 22.13
N MET A 361 -7.00 0.51 22.15
CA MET A 361 -7.92 0.81 23.25
C MET A 361 -7.38 0.32 24.58
N PRO A 362 -7.28 1.17 25.61
CA PRO A 362 -6.88 0.76 26.96
C PRO A 362 -7.81 -0.32 27.53
N ASP A 363 -7.24 -1.22 28.35
CA ASP A 363 -8.04 -2.20 29.06
C ASP A 363 -9.07 -1.50 29.96
N GLY A 364 -10.30 -1.98 29.94
CA GLY A 364 -11.41 -1.39 30.68
C GLY A 364 -12.77 -1.69 30.07
N GLN A 365 -13.78 -0.93 30.46
CA GLN A 365 -15.16 -1.19 30.05
C GLN A 365 -15.36 -1.05 28.54
N ALA A 366 -14.84 0.03 27.94
CA ALA A 366 -14.95 0.26 26.48
C ALA A 366 -14.28 -0.85 25.66
N GLN A 367 -13.12 -1.35 26.12
CA GLN A 367 -12.45 -2.49 25.49
C GLN A 367 -13.29 -3.76 25.57
N LYS A 368 -13.93 -4.04 26.73
CA LYS A 368 -14.81 -5.22 26.90
C LYS A 368 -16.03 -5.15 25.98
N GLU A 369 -16.59 -3.97 25.81
CA GLU A 369 -17.71 -3.71 24.89
C GLU A 369 -17.30 -3.94 23.43
N ARG A 370 -16.12 -3.43 23.01
CA ARG A 370 -15.54 -3.71 21.71
C ARG A 370 -15.34 -5.21 21.48
N ASP A 371 -14.77 -5.92 22.46
CA ASP A 371 -14.48 -7.33 22.36
C ASP A 371 -15.78 -8.16 22.24
N ALA A 372 -16.82 -7.79 23.00
CA ALA A 372 -18.14 -8.44 22.92
C ALA A 372 -18.83 -8.16 21.57
N GLU A 373 -18.73 -6.93 21.04
CA GLU A 373 -19.23 -6.58 19.71
C GLU A 373 -18.55 -7.41 18.63
N MET A 374 -17.22 -7.55 18.68
CA MET A 374 -16.46 -8.36 17.74
C MET A 374 -16.86 -9.84 17.81
N ALA A 375 -16.97 -10.41 19.00
CA ALA A 375 -17.35 -11.79 19.23
C ALA A 375 -18.78 -12.10 18.73
N SER A 376 -19.66 -11.11 18.70
CA SER A 376 -21.04 -11.28 18.18
C SER A 376 -21.11 -11.38 16.66
N GLY A 377 -20.03 -11.09 15.93
CA GLY A 377 -20.01 -11.02 14.47
C GLY A 377 -20.85 -9.87 13.88
N ALA A 378 -21.37 -8.97 14.71
CA ALA A 378 -22.26 -7.89 14.27
C ALA A 378 -21.57 -6.85 13.39
N THR A 379 -20.24 -6.82 13.39
CA THR A 379 -19.43 -5.91 12.59
C THR A 379 -18.26 -6.61 11.92
N ASP A 380 -18.54 -7.34 10.84
CA ASP A 380 -17.48 -7.70 9.90
C ASP A 380 -17.22 -6.56 8.92
N TRP A 381 -16.70 -5.45 9.44
CA TRP A 381 -16.41 -4.23 8.69
C TRP A 381 -15.17 -4.35 7.81
N SER A 382 -14.31 -5.37 8.02
CA SER A 382 -13.11 -5.58 7.20
C SER A 382 -13.48 -5.84 5.74
N TRP A 383 -14.59 -6.52 5.49
CA TRP A 383 -15.09 -6.84 4.16
C TRP A 383 -15.92 -5.72 3.52
N ALA A 384 -16.64 -4.92 4.31
CA ALA A 384 -17.41 -3.79 3.80
C ALA A 384 -16.52 -2.74 3.10
N ALA A 385 -15.27 -2.59 3.52
CA ALA A 385 -14.31 -1.71 2.85
C ALA A 385 -13.77 -2.29 1.54
N ILE A 386 -13.70 -3.62 1.44
CA ILE A 386 -13.16 -4.37 0.30
C ILE A 386 -14.27 -4.68 -0.72
N ALA A 387 -15.50 -4.86 -0.25
CA ALA A 387 -16.66 -5.34 -1.02
C ALA A 387 -17.20 -4.35 -2.06
N TRP A 388 -16.63 -3.18 -2.22
CA TRP A 388 -17.05 -2.18 -3.19
C TRP A 388 -16.28 -2.34 -4.50
N LEU A 389 -16.72 -3.24 -5.33
CA LEU A 389 -16.37 -3.28 -6.76
C LEU A 389 -17.58 -3.68 -7.59
#